data_2c1d5f3a9fdc1fbee9b0bf6ce59eeeb5
#
_entry.id   2c1d5f3a9fdc1fbee9b0bf6ce59eeeb5
#
_cell.length_a   1.000
_cell.length_b   1.000
_cell.length_c   1.000
_cell.angle_alpha   90.00
_cell.angle_beta   90.00
_cell.angle_gamma   90.00
#
_symmetry.space_group_name_H-M   'P 1'
#
loop_
_entity.id
_entity.type
_entity.pdbx_description
1 polymer ?
#
loop_
_entity_poly.entity_id
_entity_poly.type
_entity_poly.pdbx_seq_one_letter_code
_entity_poly.pdbx_strand_id
1 'polypeptide(L)'
;MARRKRKFKKNIIKFFLSIVLVALVSYLSYYGYNYFFGNGISDVNGNTNVNNNHSNKHNENKEQIYKLKLLATGDGLIHSVIYRNYYKNGVYDFSDAVKYVKDIVKEYDIAYYNQETPTGDDSIAYSGYPMFYTPSAYVDAMRAVGFNTVSLASNHSLDKGEKGILNTVKYFKTTDILYNGMSNSEEDRNNFIIKEKNNITYTMLSYTTITNGLNVPAGKSYLLNKYDKEQVKKDIEAVRDKVDVLIVAMHWGIEYINMPNDEEKEIAEYLSSLGVDIVIGNHPHILQPITKIGDTIVMYSLGNFISNQFGGSNGDWNKLIGFMATLDITKTVSKDNEVNMTFDNLG
;
A
#
# COMPACT_ATOMS: atom_id res chain seq x y z
N MET A 1 42.98 -37.90 -24.35
CA MET A 1 41.70 -38.06 -23.59
C MET A 1 41.87 -38.08 -22.06
N ALA A 2 42.88 -38.64 -21.47
CA ALA A 2 43.04 -38.73 -19.99
C ALA A 2 43.14 -37.38 -19.24
N ARG A 3 43.81 -36.34 -19.81
CA ARG A 3 43.99 -35.01 -19.21
C ARG A 3 42.68 -34.23 -19.05
N ARG A 4 41.72 -34.41 -19.99
CA ARG A 4 40.40 -33.75 -19.99
C ARG A 4 39.48 -34.35 -18.92
N LYS A 5 39.51 -35.68 -18.71
CA LYS A 5 38.73 -36.37 -17.65
C LYS A 5 39.22 -36.00 -16.23
N ARG A 6 40.52 -35.76 -16.05
CA ARG A 6 41.09 -35.36 -14.74
C ARG A 6 40.72 -33.92 -14.36
N LYS A 7 40.62 -33.02 -15.34
CA LYS A 7 40.19 -31.61 -15.11
C LYS A 7 38.71 -31.54 -14.78
N PHE A 8 37.87 -32.36 -15.43
CA PHE A 8 36.44 -32.46 -15.18
C PHE A 8 36.12 -33.00 -13.76
N LYS A 9 36.81 -34.07 -13.33
CA LYS A 9 36.67 -34.57 -11.96
C LYS A 9 37.09 -33.55 -10.88
N LYS A 10 38.16 -32.79 -11.11
CA LYS A 10 38.58 -31.72 -10.18
C LYS A 10 37.57 -30.61 -10.05
N ASN A 11 36.89 -30.24 -11.13
CA ASN A 11 35.85 -29.18 -11.11
C ASN A 11 34.56 -29.66 -10.40
N ILE A 12 34.16 -30.92 -10.58
CA ILE A 12 33.03 -31.51 -9.86
C ILE A 12 33.32 -31.55 -8.35
N ILE A 13 34.52 -31.97 -7.94
CA ILE A 13 34.89 -31.99 -6.51
C ILE A 13 34.89 -30.58 -5.91
N LYS A 14 35.38 -29.58 -6.64
CA LYS A 14 35.33 -28.19 -6.19
C LYS A 14 33.88 -27.66 -6.07
N PHE A 15 33.01 -28.05 -6.98
CA PHE A 15 31.59 -27.69 -6.93
C PHE A 15 30.89 -28.29 -5.71
N PHE A 16 31.12 -29.61 -5.42
CA PHE A 16 30.57 -30.22 -4.24
C PHE A 16 31.15 -29.66 -2.93
N LEU A 17 32.42 -29.32 -2.90
CA LEU A 17 33.05 -28.65 -1.75
C LEU A 17 32.47 -27.26 -1.49
N SER A 18 32.12 -26.49 -2.54
CA SER A 18 31.49 -25.19 -2.37
C SER A 18 30.06 -25.32 -1.83
N ILE A 19 29.29 -26.32 -2.24
CA ILE A 19 27.93 -26.56 -1.70
C ILE A 19 28.02 -26.94 -0.21
N VAL A 20 28.96 -27.82 0.16
CA VAL A 20 29.18 -28.24 1.57
C VAL A 20 29.59 -27.03 2.41
N LEU A 21 30.45 -26.15 1.89
CA LEU A 21 30.88 -24.94 2.59
C LEU A 21 29.70 -23.96 2.83
N VAL A 22 28.86 -23.74 1.82
CA VAL A 22 27.65 -22.89 1.95
C VAL A 22 26.70 -23.48 3.00
N ALA A 23 26.45 -24.79 2.95
CA ALA A 23 25.60 -25.45 3.94
C ALA A 23 26.17 -25.34 5.38
N LEU A 24 27.49 -25.43 5.54
CA LEU A 24 28.17 -25.30 6.83
C LEU A 24 28.10 -23.88 7.38
N VAL A 25 28.26 -22.88 6.52
CA VAL A 25 28.13 -21.47 6.89
C VAL A 25 26.67 -21.14 7.29
N SER A 26 25.67 -21.64 6.53
CA SER A 26 24.27 -21.46 6.87
C SER A 26 23.90 -22.12 8.20
N TYR A 27 24.41 -23.32 8.45
CA TYR A 27 24.23 -24.06 9.71
C TYR A 27 24.84 -23.31 10.90
N LEU A 28 26.07 -22.83 10.77
CA LEU A 28 26.76 -22.06 11.81
C LEU A 28 26.10 -20.72 12.08
N SER A 29 25.57 -20.04 11.03
CA SER A 29 24.81 -18.79 11.17
C SER A 29 23.49 -19.03 11.92
N TYR A 30 22.78 -20.11 11.61
CA TYR A 30 21.54 -20.49 12.32
C TYR A 30 21.81 -20.83 13.81
N TYR A 31 22.86 -21.58 14.10
CA TYR A 31 23.22 -21.90 15.49
C TYR A 31 23.78 -20.69 16.25
N GLY A 32 24.58 -19.85 15.60
CA GLY A 32 25.06 -18.59 16.18
C GLY A 32 23.90 -17.63 16.51
N TYR A 33 22.94 -17.50 15.61
CA TYR A 33 21.75 -16.69 15.85
C TYR A 33 20.94 -17.19 17.05
N ASN A 34 20.67 -18.50 17.14
CA ASN A 34 19.96 -19.07 18.28
C ASN A 34 20.75 -19.02 19.60
N TYR A 35 22.09 -19.08 19.56
CA TYR A 35 22.94 -18.96 20.75
C TYR A 35 22.97 -17.53 21.30
N PHE A 36 23.04 -16.52 20.41
CA PHE A 36 23.13 -15.10 20.81
C PHE A 36 21.79 -14.41 21.03
N PHE A 37 20.73 -14.87 20.38
CA PHE A 37 19.42 -14.23 20.42
C PHE A 37 18.28 -15.13 20.95
N GLY A 38 18.51 -16.43 21.11
CA GLY A 38 17.52 -17.41 21.58
C GLY A 38 17.49 -17.66 23.09
N ASN A 39 18.51 -17.21 23.84
CA ASN A 39 18.54 -17.36 25.29
C ASN A 39 18.61 -15.96 25.94
N GLY A 40 17.46 -15.50 26.43
CA GLY A 40 17.38 -14.32 27.27
C GLY A 40 18.28 -14.48 28.50
N ILE A 41 19.04 -13.46 28.79
CA ILE A 41 19.97 -13.34 29.93
C ILE A 41 19.17 -13.56 31.23
N SER A 42 19.47 -14.64 31.92
CA SER A 42 19.11 -14.81 33.33
C SER A 42 20.28 -14.33 34.20
N ASP A 43 20.05 -13.26 34.94
CA ASP A 43 20.99 -12.75 35.94
C ASP A 43 21.34 -13.78 36.99
N VAL A 44 22.64 -13.95 37.17
CA VAL A 44 23.22 -14.74 38.27
C VAL A 44 23.39 -13.83 39.48
N ASN A 45 22.57 -14.00 40.47
CA ASN A 45 22.95 -13.68 41.86
C ASN A 45 22.35 -14.72 42.78
N GLY A 46 23.25 -15.49 43.40
CA GLY A 46 22.90 -16.53 44.34
C GLY A 46 22.38 -15.98 45.68
N ASN A 47 21.38 -16.64 46.15
CA ASN A 47 21.30 -16.99 47.59
C ASN A 47 20.29 -18.13 47.78
N THR A 48 20.78 -19.17 48.44
CA THR A 48 20.07 -20.37 48.83
C THR A 48 19.01 -20.04 49.91
N ASN A 49 17.74 -20.38 49.64
CA ASN A 49 16.87 -20.92 50.71
C ASN A 49 15.71 -21.71 50.06
N VAL A 50 15.70 -23.02 50.44
CA VAL A 50 14.67 -23.98 50.08
C VAL A 50 13.41 -23.64 50.88
N ASN A 51 12.31 -23.28 50.17
CA ASN A 51 10.99 -23.50 50.69
C ASN A 51 10.06 -23.86 49.52
N ASN A 52 9.62 -25.11 49.55
CA ASN A 52 8.56 -25.64 48.70
C ASN A 52 7.25 -24.90 48.94
N ASN A 53 6.88 -24.04 48.02
CA ASN A 53 5.48 -23.66 47.87
C ASN A 53 5.13 -23.77 46.37
N HIS A 54 4.27 -24.73 46.08
CA HIS A 54 3.56 -24.79 44.82
C HIS A 54 2.74 -23.50 44.66
N SER A 55 3.29 -22.45 44.07
CA SER A 55 2.51 -21.34 43.57
C SER A 55 2.21 -21.61 42.11
N ASN A 56 0.99 -22.00 41.82
CA ASN A 56 0.41 -21.87 40.48
C ASN A 56 0.67 -20.43 40.01
N LYS A 57 1.65 -20.24 39.10
CA LYS A 57 1.71 -19.00 38.30
C LYS A 57 0.50 -19.05 37.39
N HIS A 58 -0.62 -18.47 37.84
CA HIS A 58 -1.59 -17.93 36.91
C HIS A 58 -0.84 -16.90 36.06
N ASN A 59 -0.56 -17.22 34.80
CA ASN A 59 -0.32 -16.19 33.80
C ASN A 59 -1.63 -15.38 33.75
N GLU A 60 -1.68 -14.29 34.47
CA GLU A 60 -2.75 -13.32 34.30
C GLU A 60 -2.60 -12.82 32.86
N ASN A 61 -3.47 -13.31 31.96
CA ASN A 61 -3.63 -12.74 30.63
C ASN A 61 -3.98 -11.26 30.82
N LYS A 62 -3.03 -10.38 30.56
CA LYS A 62 -3.26 -8.93 30.62
C LYS A 62 -3.85 -8.47 29.30
N GLU A 63 -4.74 -7.49 29.37
CA GLU A 63 -5.18 -6.76 28.17
C GLU A 63 -3.97 -6.26 27.39
N GLN A 64 -4.01 -6.42 26.07
CA GLN A 64 -2.95 -5.98 25.15
C GLN A 64 -3.52 -4.91 24.23
N ILE A 65 -2.78 -3.82 24.05
CA ILE A 65 -3.18 -2.69 23.22
C ILE A 65 -2.11 -2.47 22.17
N TYR A 66 -2.51 -2.46 20.90
CA TYR A 66 -1.67 -2.20 19.75
C TYR A 66 -2.19 -0.98 18.99
N LYS A 67 -1.29 -0.20 18.39
CA LYS A 67 -1.66 1.04 17.71
C LYS A 67 -0.98 1.19 16.37
N LEU A 68 -1.72 1.73 15.40
CA LEU A 68 -1.23 2.22 14.12
C LEU A 68 -1.70 3.66 13.92
N LYS A 69 -0.92 4.42 13.17
CA LYS A 69 -1.30 5.73 12.66
C LYS A 69 -1.46 5.66 11.15
N LEU A 70 -2.60 6.09 10.64
CA LEU A 70 -2.85 6.22 9.21
C LEU A 70 -2.85 7.68 8.80
N LEU A 71 -2.20 7.97 7.66
CA LEU A 71 -2.29 9.21 6.93
C LEU A 71 -2.76 8.90 5.51
N ALA A 72 -3.78 9.60 5.04
CA ALA A 72 -4.28 9.48 3.68
C ALA A 72 -4.23 10.83 2.96
N THR A 73 -3.79 10.81 1.71
CA THR A 73 -3.76 11.98 0.82
C THR A 73 -4.53 11.69 -0.47
N GLY A 74 -4.79 12.73 -1.26
CA GLY A 74 -5.54 12.62 -2.50
C GLY A 74 -4.70 12.26 -3.73
N ASP A 75 -5.04 12.88 -4.86
CA ASP A 75 -4.61 12.50 -6.19
C ASP A 75 -3.18 12.95 -6.52
N GLY A 76 -2.35 11.99 -6.91
CA GLY A 76 -1.06 12.19 -7.55
C GLY A 76 -1.20 12.19 -9.07
N LEU A 77 -1.65 13.33 -9.65
CA LEU A 77 -1.89 13.52 -11.07
C LEU A 77 -0.72 14.29 -11.71
N ILE A 78 0.26 13.55 -12.21
CA ILE A 78 1.54 14.13 -12.66
C ILE A 78 1.45 14.62 -14.11
N HIS A 79 1.12 15.89 -14.27
CA HIS A 79 1.10 16.57 -15.57
C HIS A 79 2.49 16.74 -16.17
N SER A 80 2.55 16.95 -17.50
CA SER A 80 3.81 17.09 -18.22
C SER A 80 4.69 18.24 -17.73
N VAL A 81 4.10 19.33 -17.29
CA VAL A 81 4.85 20.46 -16.71
C VAL A 81 5.53 20.07 -15.40
N ILE A 82 4.91 19.19 -14.60
CA ILE A 82 5.48 18.73 -13.33
C ILE A 82 6.74 17.91 -13.63
N TYR A 83 6.63 16.79 -14.37
CA TYR A 83 7.81 15.94 -14.57
C TYR A 83 8.92 16.63 -15.38
N ARG A 84 8.60 17.56 -16.29
CA ARG A 84 9.62 18.36 -17.00
C ARG A 84 10.39 19.27 -16.05
N ASN A 85 9.73 19.88 -15.06
CA ASN A 85 10.39 20.74 -14.06
C ASN A 85 11.36 19.95 -13.16
N TYR A 86 11.10 18.66 -12.99
CA TYR A 86 11.94 17.77 -12.17
C TYR A 86 12.93 16.93 -13.01
N TYR A 87 13.07 17.22 -14.31
CA TYR A 87 14.10 16.64 -15.17
C TYR A 87 15.31 17.54 -15.22
N LYS A 88 16.43 17.11 -14.62
CA LYS A 88 17.69 17.86 -14.59
C LYS A 88 18.87 16.92 -14.85
N ASN A 89 19.81 17.35 -15.70
CA ASN A 89 21.04 16.61 -16.00
C ASN A 89 20.82 15.16 -16.47
N GLY A 90 19.75 14.91 -17.22
CA GLY A 90 19.43 13.58 -17.73
C GLY A 90 18.66 12.67 -16.76
N VAL A 91 18.27 13.16 -15.58
CA VAL A 91 17.61 12.37 -14.54
C VAL A 91 16.35 13.08 -14.06
N TYR A 92 15.33 12.28 -13.72
CA TYR A 92 14.14 12.76 -13.00
C TYR A 92 14.40 12.68 -11.49
N ASP A 93 14.24 13.80 -10.79
CA ASP A 93 14.37 13.89 -9.34
C ASP A 93 13.21 14.69 -8.75
N PHE A 94 12.27 14.01 -8.11
CA PHE A 94 11.08 14.60 -7.48
C PHE A 94 11.27 14.87 -5.98
N SER A 95 12.47 14.76 -5.43
CA SER A 95 12.73 14.95 -3.98
C SER A 95 12.23 16.31 -3.49
N ASP A 96 12.42 17.36 -4.30
CA ASP A 96 11.95 18.71 -3.99
C ASP A 96 10.43 18.85 -3.99
N ALA A 97 9.71 18.01 -4.77
CA ALA A 97 8.26 18.05 -4.84
C ALA A 97 7.59 17.64 -3.51
N VAL A 98 8.23 16.75 -2.77
CA VAL A 98 7.66 16.12 -1.56
C VAL A 98 8.42 16.44 -0.28
N LYS A 99 9.45 17.28 -0.34
CA LYS A 99 10.33 17.56 0.81
C LYS A 99 9.61 18.13 2.03
N TYR A 100 8.57 18.94 1.83
CA TYR A 100 7.87 19.62 2.92
C TYR A 100 6.92 18.70 3.70
N VAL A 101 6.50 17.58 3.11
CA VAL A 101 5.64 16.60 3.78
C VAL A 101 6.43 15.49 4.47
N LYS A 102 7.75 15.39 4.20
CA LYS A 102 8.60 14.30 4.71
C LYS A 102 8.52 14.11 6.22
N ASP A 103 8.58 15.22 6.98
CA ASP A 103 8.60 15.14 8.43
C ASP A 103 7.23 14.79 9.01
N ILE A 104 6.16 15.03 8.26
CA ILE A 104 4.80 14.64 8.62
C ILE A 104 4.59 13.14 8.30
N VAL A 105 4.81 12.76 7.04
CA VAL A 105 4.48 11.40 6.54
C VAL A 105 5.19 10.30 7.32
N LYS A 106 6.46 10.51 7.70
CA LYS A 106 7.27 9.52 8.44
C LYS A 106 6.75 9.19 9.85
N GLU A 107 5.81 9.99 10.39
CA GLU A 107 5.21 9.74 11.70
C GLU A 107 4.04 8.75 11.64
N TYR A 108 3.69 8.28 10.43
CA TYR A 108 2.56 7.39 10.20
C TYR A 108 3.02 6.01 9.73
N ASP A 109 2.34 4.99 10.23
CA ASP A 109 2.62 3.58 9.91
C ASP A 109 2.06 3.19 8.54
N ILE A 110 0.87 3.73 8.20
CA ILE A 110 0.20 3.61 6.91
C ILE A 110 0.11 5.00 6.32
N ALA A 111 0.79 5.22 5.19
CA ALA A 111 0.76 6.48 4.47
C ALA A 111 0.28 6.23 3.03
N TYR A 112 -0.93 6.70 2.74
CA TYR A 112 -1.66 6.46 1.50
C TYR A 112 -1.64 7.66 0.56
N TYR A 113 -1.52 7.39 -0.76
CA TYR A 113 -1.88 8.31 -1.84
C TYR A 113 -2.50 7.58 -3.03
N ASN A 114 -3.25 8.28 -3.86
CA ASN A 114 -3.74 7.77 -5.14
C ASN A 114 -2.73 8.05 -6.26
N GLN A 115 -2.14 7.00 -6.84
CA GLN A 115 -1.31 7.09 -8.05
C GLN A 115 -2.23 7.10 -9.26
N GLU A 116 -2.68 8.27 -9.66
CA GLU A 116 -3.71 8.41 -10.68
C GLU A 116 -3.19 8.14 -12.10
N THR A 117 -1.90 8.42 -12.34
CA THR A 117 -1.27 8.21 -13.64
C THR A 117 -0.53 6.88 -13.72
N PRO A 118 -0.62 6.11 -14.82
CA PRO A 118 0.28 4.99 -15.04
C PRO A 118 1.72 5.46 -15.07
N THR A 119 2.63 4.63 -14.55
CA THR A 119 4.04 4.97 -14.34
C THR A 119 4.97 3.84 -14.75
N GLY A 120 6.24 4.13 -14.92
CA GLY A 120 7.26 3.13 -15.23
C GLY A 120 8.52 3.69 -15.85
N ASP A 121 9.22 2.84 -16.60
CA ASP A 121 10.44 3.18 -17.32
C ASP A 121 10.14 3.92 -18.66
N ASP A 122 11.18 4.36 -19.35
CA ASP A 122 11.13 5.10 -20.62
C ASP A 122 10.81 4.23 -21.85
N SER A 123 10.51 2.96 -21.67
CA SER A 123 10.05 2.08 -22.77
C SER A 123 8.69 2.50 -23.36
N ILE A 124 8.00 3.40 -22.65
CA ILE A 124 6.85 4.17 -23.12
C ILE A 124 7.20 5.64 -22.96
N ALA A 125 6.96 6.45 -23.99
CA ALA A 125 7.21 7.88 -23.93
C ALA A 125 6.34 8.55 -22.84
N TYR A 126 6.97 9.31 -21.94
CA TYR A 126 6.26 10.08 -20.92
C TYR A 126 5.35 11.14 -21.54
N SER A 127 4.18 11.29 -20.98
CA SER A 127 3.14 12.20 -21.47
C SER A 127 2.25 12.71 -20.33
N GLY A 128 1.66 13.88 -20.54
CA GLY A 128 0.63 14.44 -19.66
C GLY A 128 -0.76 14.32 -20.28
N TYR A 129 -1.66 15.24 -19.86
CA TYR A 129 -3.04 15.28 -20.36
C TYR A 129 -3.09 15.28 -21.90
N PRO A 130 -4.06 14.57 -22.53
CA PRO A 130 -5.11 13.76 -21.89
C PRO A 130 -4.74 12.31 -21.61
N MET A 131 -3.60 11.81 -22.06
CA MET A 131 -3.16 10.40 -21.98
C MET A 131 -1.85 10.32 -21.23
N PHE A 132 -1.93 10.17 -19.92
CA PHE A 132 -0.78 10.22 -19.02
C PHE A 132 0.11 8.99 -19.09
N TYR A 133 1.40 9.20 -18.88
CA TYR A 133 2.38 8.21 -18.46
C TYR A 133 3.57 8.94 -17.85
N THR A 134 3.94 8.56 -16.63
CA THR A 134 4.86 9.35 -15.81
C THR A 134 6.12 8.57 -15.42
N PRO A 135 7.25 9.26 -15.17
CA PRO A 135 8.46 8.61 -14.66
C PRO A 135 8.21 7.95 -13.29
N SER A 136 8.70 6.72 -13.11
CA SER A 136 8.63 6.03 -11.81
C SER A 136 9.42 6.73 -10.69
N ALA A 137 10.36 7.61 -11.03
CA ALA A 137 11.08 8.46 -10.09
C ALA A 137 10.14 9.30 -9.17
N TYR A 138 8.91 9.60 -9.62
CA TYR A 138 7.90 10.20 -8.75
C TYR A 138 7.53 9.27 -7.61
N VAL A 139 7.26 8.00 -7.90
CA VAL A 139 6.92 6.99 -6.88
C VAL A 139 8.12 6.76 -5.95
N ASP A 140 9.37 6.77 -6.49
CA ASP A 140 10.58 6.68 -5.67
C ASP A 140 10.67 7.83 -4.64
N ALA A 141 10.34 9.07 -5.07
CA ALA A 141 10.33 10.22 -4.16
C ALA A 141 9.23 10.12 -3.10
N MET A 142 8.03 9.68 -3.48
CA MET A 142 6.93 9.44 -2.55
C MET A 142 7.30 8.39 -1.49
N ARG A 143 7.89 7.28 -1.94
CA ARG A 143 8.37 6.20 -1.09
C ARG A 143 9.50 6.66 -0.15
N ALA A 144 10.42 7.49 -0.64
CA ALA A 144 11.54 8.03 0.14
C ALA A 144 11.09 8.94 1.31
N VAL A 145 9.90 9.55 1.23
CA VAL A 145 9.33 10.36 2.33
C VAL A 145 8.39 9.57 3.23
N GLY A 146 8.08 8.29 2.90
CA GLY A 146 7.36 7.38 3.78
C GLY A 146 6.02 6.84 3.24
N PHE A 147 5.55 7.27 2.06
CA PHE A 147 4.34 6.68 1.47
C PHE A 147 4.55 5.21 1.15
N ASN A 148 3.65 4.36 1.60
CA ASN A 148 3.78 2.90 1.55
C ASN A 148 2.49 2.16 1.15
N THR A 149 1.40 2.89 0.89
CA THR A 149 0.11 2.34 0.50
C THR A 149 -0.46 3.15 -0.66
N VAL A 150 -0.78 2.49 -1.79
CA VAL A 150 -1.03 3.17 -3.07
C VAL A 150 -2.18 2.54 -3.83
N SER A 151 -3.20 3.35 -4.18
CA SER A 151 -4.22 2.98 -5.15
C SER A 151 -3.67 3.14 -6.57
N LEU A 152 -3.90 2.14 -7.43
CA LEU A 152 -3.57 2.15 -8.85
C LEU A 152 -4.81 2.12 -9.76
N ALA A 153 -6.02 2.02 -9.20
CA ALA A 153 -7.25 2.05 -9.98
C ALA A 153 -7.74 3.48 -10.13
N SER A 154 -7.71 4.00 -11.35
CA SER A 154 -8.15 5.36 -11.69
C SER A 154 -8.75 5.43 -13.10
N ASN A 155 -9.34 6.59 -13.45
CA ASN A 155 -9.80 6.89 -14.81
C ASN A 155 -8.65 6.92 -15.83
N HIS A 156 -7.39 7.18 -15.40
CA HIS A 156 -6.18 7.21 -16.22
C HIS A 156 -5.42 5.89 -16.29
N SER A 157 -5.85 4.86 -15.59
CA SER A 157 -5.18 3.55 -15.55
C SER A 157 -4.95 2.94 -16.94
N LEU A 158 -5.85 3.19 -17.89
CA LEU A 158 -5.82 2.67 -19.25
C LEU A 158 -5.17 3.60 -20.30
N ASP A 159 -4.62 4.74 -19.92
CA ASP A 159 -4.09 5.76 -20.84
C ASP A 159 -3.00 5.23 -21.79
N LYS A 160 -2.26 4.20 -21.41
CA LYS A 160 -1.30 3.50 -22.25
C LYS A 160 -1.68 2.04 -22.52
N GLY A 161 -2.97 1.74 -22.35
CA GLY A 161 -3.52 0.40 -22.54
C GLY A 161 -2.82 -0.63 -21.67
N GLU A 162 -2.85 -1.88 -22.12
CA GLU A 162 -2.19 -3.00 -21.43
C GLU A 162 -0.72 -2.74 -21.12
N LYS A 163 0.04 -2.18 -22.09
CA LYS A 163 1.46 -1.93 -21.90
C LYS A 163 1.74 -0.98 -20.73
N GLY A 164 0.91 0.06 -20.56
CA GLY A 164 1.02 0.98 -19.43
C GLY A 164 0.78 0.28 -18.08
N ILE A 165 -0.27 -0.53 -18.01
CA ILE A 165 -0.58 -1.32 -16.80
C ILE A 165 0.55 -2.29 -16.47
N LEU A 166 1.03 -3.07 -17.46
CA LEU A 166 2.10 -4.04 -17.23
C LEU A 166 3.40 -3.38 -16.75
N ASN A 167 3.75 -2.20 -17.30
CA ASN A 167 4.92 -1.44 -16.83
C ASN A 167 4.71 -0.91 -15.40
N THR A 168 3.53 -0.39 -15.08
CA THR A 168 3.21 0.08 -13.74
C THR A 168 3.31 -1.05 -12.73
N VAL A 169 2.66 -2.18 -12.98
CA VAL A 169 2.71 -3.35 -12.09
C VAL A 169 4.13 -3.90 -11.96
N LYS A 170 4.87 -4.01 -13.08
CA LYS A 170 6.28 -4.42 -13.07
C LYS A 170 7.11 -3.57 -12.13
N TYR A 171 6.91 -2.25 -12.14
CA TYR A 171 7.63 -1.34 -11.25
C TYR A 171 7.21 -1.54 -9.79
N PHE A 172 5.90 -1.53 -9.48
CA PHE A 172 5.43 -1.70 -8.10
C PHE A 172 5.85 -3.04 -7.47
N LYS A 173 5.96 -4.11 -8.25
CA LYS A 173 6.49 -5.42 -7.80
C LYS A 173 7.96 -5.38 -7.36
N THR A 174 8.71 -4.33 -7.70
CA THR A 174 10.08 -4.13 -7.20
C THR A 174 10.13 -3.38 -5.88
N THR A 175 8.99 -2.95 -5.35
CA THR A 175 8.87 -2.14 -4.13
C THR A 175 8.28 -2.95 -2.98
N ASP A 176 8.34 -2.40 -1.79
CA ASP A 176 7.68 -2.88 -0.58
C ASP A 176 6.31 -2.23 -0.33
N ILE A 177 5.82 -1.41 -1.27
CA ILE A 177 4.54 -0.70 -1.21
C ILE A 177 3.37 -1.70 -1.23
N LEU A 178 2.40 -1.50 -0.37
CA LEU A 178 1.08 -2.10 -0.50
C LEU A 178 0.32 -1.39 -1.62
N TYR A 179 0.09 -2.07 -2.73
CA TYR A 179 -0.68 -1.51 -3.85
C TYR A 179 -1.80 -2.44 -4.29
N ASN A 180 -2.84 -1.87 -4.89
CA ASN A 180 -3.95 -2.62 -5.49
C ASN A 180 -4.58 -1.79 -6.61
N GLY A 181 -5.33 -2.45 -7.51
CA GLY A 181 -6.08 -1.81 -8.59
C GLY A 181 -5.63 -2.21 -9.99
N MET A 182 -4.33 -2.43 -10.21
CA MET A 182 -3.78 -2.99 -11.45
C MET A 182 -3.10 -4.32 -11.19
N SER A 183 -3.17 -5.24 -12.16
CA SER A 183 -2.56 -6.57 -12.09
C SER A 183 -2.02 -7.00 -13.45
N ASN A 184 -1.07 -7.94 -13.48
CA ASN A 184 -0.48 -8.45 -14.71
C ASN A 184 -1.01 -9.83 -15.14
N SER A 185 -1.80 -10.48 -14.28
CA SER A 185 -2.44 -11.78 -14.52
C SER A 185 -3.64 -11.99 -13.59
N GLU A 186 -4.46 -12.99 -13.87
CA GLU A 186 -5.56 -13.38 -12.97
C GLU A 186 -5.05 -13.86 -11.60
N GLU A 187 -3.94 -14.57 -11.57
CA GLU A 187 -3.28 -14.99 -10.33
C GLU A 187 -2.86 -13.78 -9.50
N ASP A 188 -2.22 -12.79 -10.14
CA ASP A 188 -1.80 -11.54 -9.52
C ASP A 188 -3.01 -10.74 -8.99
N ARG A 189 -4.11 -10.70 -9.76
CA ARG A 189 -5.36 -10.02 -9.39
C ARG A 189 -5.99 -10.61 -8.13
N ASN A 190 -5.87 -11.90 -7.93
CA ASN A 190 -6.44 -12.64 -6.81
C ASN A 190 -5.45 -12.82 -5.64
N ASN A 191 -4.22 -12.33 -5.79
CA ASN A 191 -3.21 -12.37 -4.74
C ASN A 191 -3.23 -11.07 -3.91
N PHE A 192 -4.07 -11.03 -2.89
CA PHE A 192 -4.21 -9.86 -2.01
C PHE A 192 -3.00 -9.73 -1.07
N ILE A 193 -2.34 -8.57 -1.12
CA ILE A 193 -1.20 -8.26 -0.26
C ILE A 193 -1.72 -7.91 1.13
N ILE A 194 -1.39 -8.71 2.13
CA ILE A 194 -1.66 -8.42 3.54
C ILE A 194 -0.37 -7.96 4.20
N LYS A 195 -0.43 -6.85 4.92
CA LYS A 195 0.65 -6.30 5.72
C LYS A 195 0.34 -6.48 7.20
N GLU A 196 1.39 -6.53 8.00
CA GLU A 196 1.29 -6.50 9.45
C GLU A 196 2.26 -5.45 10.01
N LYS A 197 1.76 -4.64 10.93
CA LYS A 197 2.56 -3.68 11.67
C LYS A 197 2.02 -3.57 13.09
N ASN A 198 2.88 -3.61 14.08
CA ASN A 198 2.51 -3.51 15.50
C ASN A 198 1.39 -4.50 15.90
N ASN A 199 1.44 -5.76 15.41
CA ASN A 199 0.42 -6.81 15.62
C ASN A 199 -0.99 -6.44 15.13
N ILE A 200 -1.09 -5.52 14.18
CA ILE A 200 -2.32 -5.19 13.44
C ILE A 200 -2.11 -5.58 11.99
N THR A 201 -2.95 -6.50 11.49
CA THR A 201 -2.96 -6.89 10.09
C THR A 201 -3.86 -5.98 9.28
N TYR A 202 -3.43 -5.58 8.08
CA TYR A 202 -4.23 -4.73 7.21
C TYR A 202 -4.01 -5.02 5.73
N THR A 203 -5.01 -4.68 4.94
CA THR A 203 -4.92 -4.70 3.48
C THR A 203 -5.69 -3.54 2.88
N MET A 204 -5.44 -3.27 1.60
CA MET A 204 -6.20 -2.30 0.81
C MET A 204 -6.64 -2.94 -0.49
N LEU A 205 -7.92 -2.79 -0.82
CA LEU A 205 -8.50 -3.03 -2.13
C LEU A 205 -8.71 -1.69 -2.84
N SER A 206 -8.64 -1.67 -4.16
CA SER A 206 -8.78 -0.42 -4.93
C SER A 206 -9.57 -0.66 -6.21
N TYR A 207 -10.52 0.23 -6.50
CA TYR A 207 -11.43 0.15 -7.64
C TYR A 207 -11.67 1.51 -8.28
N THR A 208 -12.03 1.51 -9.57
CA THR A 208 -12.50 2.71 -10.28
C THR A 208 -13.84 2.47 -10.94
N THR A 209 -14.76 3.44 -10.84
CA THR A 209 -16.03 3.43 -11.59
C THR A 209 -15.85 3.99 -13.01
N ILE A 210 -14.72 4.66 -13.29
CA ILE A 210 -14.50 5.49 -14.48
C ILE A 210 -13.22 5.05 -15.20
N THR A 211 -13.23 5.08 -16.55
CA THR A 211 -12.04 4.75 -17.38
C THR A 211 -11.90 5.72 -18.56
N ASN A 212 -12.47 6.91 -18.49
CA ASN A 212 -12.46 7.92 -19.57
C ASN A 212 -12.92 7.35 -20.94
N GLY A 213 -13.86 6.39 -20.91
CA GLY A 213 -14.38 5.72 -22.11
C GLY A 213 -13.43 4.66 -22.71
N LEU A 214 -12.28 4.41 -22.08
CA LEU A 214 -11.37 3.33 -22.49
C LEU A 214 -11.83 1.97 -21.95
N ASN A 215 -11.63 0.93 -22.75
CA ASN A 215 -12.01 -0.43 -22.37
C ASN A 215 -10.80 -1.27 -22.01
N VAL A 216 -10.94 -2.08 -20.98
CA VAL A 216 -9.99 -3.16 -20.69
C VAL A 216 -9.99 -4.14 -21.87
N PRO A 217 -8.84 -4.62 -22.37
CA PRO A 217 -8.78 -5.59 -23.44
C PRO A 217 -9.62 -6.83 -23.16
N ALA A 218 -10.30 -7.33 -24.19
CA ALA A 218 -11.17 -8.51 -24.07
C ALA A 218 -10.42 -9.72 -23.50
N GLY A 219 -11.01 -10.42 -22.56
CA GLY A 219 -10.42 -11.57 -21.86
C GLY A 219 -9.33 -11.22 -20.84
N LYS A 220 -9.13 -9.93 -20.53
CA LYS A 220 -8.09 -9.47 -19.59
C LYS A 220 -8.65 -8.56 -18.50
N SER A 221 -9.85 -8.88 -18.00
CA SER A 221 -10.52 -8.11 -16.94
C SER A 221 -9.66 -7.94 -15.68
N TYR A 222 -8.70 -8.85 -15.47
CA TYR A 222 -7.75 -8.79 -14.36
C TYR A 222 -6.82 -7.57 -14.38
N LEU A 223 -6.61 -6.94 -15.56
CA LEU A 223 -5.65 -5.83 -15.69
C LEU A 223 -6.00 -4.61 -14.85
N LEU A 224 -7.30 -4.33 -14.67
CA LEU A 224 -7.78 -3.17 -13.93
C LEU A 224 -9.02 -3.53 -13.10
N ASN A 225 -8.99 -3.20 -11.82
CA ASN A 225 -10.13 -3.34 -10.94
C ASN A 225 -11.18 -2.25 -11.22
N LYS A 226 -12.05 -2.51 -12.19
CA LYS A 226 -13.27 -1.72 -12.36
C LYS A 226 -14.25 -2.10 -11.26
N TYR A 227 -14.96 -1.12 -10.72
CA TYR A 227 -16.01 -1.39 -9.76
C TYR A 227 -17.09 -2.27 -10.39
N ASP A 228 -17.31 -3.41 -9.78
CA ASP A 228 -18.41 -4.33 -10.01
C ASP A 228 -18.88 -4.85 -8.66
N LYS A 229 -20.15 -4.68 -8.35
CA LYS A 229 -20.71 -4.93 -7.02
C LYS A 229 -20.47 -6.36 -6.53
N GLU A 230 -20.63 -7.34 -7.42
CA GLU A 230 -20.46 -8.76 -7.09
C GLU A 230 -18.98 -9.12 -6.94
N GLN A 231 -18.11 -8.55 -7.77
CA GLN A 231 -16.67 -8.79 -7.68
C GLN A 231 -16.09 -8.15 -6.41
N VAL A 232 -16.49 -6.93 -6.08
CA VAL A 232 -16.08 -6.25 -4.84
C VAL A 232 -16.46 -7.06 -3.61
N LYS A 233 -17.69 -7.63 -3.58
CA LYS A 233 -18.13 -8.51 -2.50
C LYS A 233 -17.23 -9.72 -2.35
N LYS A 234 -16.93 -10.43 -3.46
CA LYS A 234 -16.04 -11.60 -3.46
C LYS A 234 -14.65 -11.26 -2.96
N ASP A 235 -14.11 -10.14 -3.39
CA ASP A 235 -12.77 -9.68 -2.97
C ASP A 235 -12.74 -9.37 -1.47
N ILE A 236 -13.76 -8.68 -0.95
CA ILE A 236 -13.89 -8.39 0.47
C ILE A 236 -14.03 -9.69 1.28
N GLU A 237 -14.92 -10.59 0.89
CA GLU A 237 -15.08 -11.91 1.52
C GLU A 237 -13.78 -12.72 1.55
N ALA A 238 -12.95 -12.59 0.50
CA ALA A 238 -11.67 -13.28 0.43
C ALA A 238 -10.62 -12.78 1.44
N VAL A 239 -10.75 -11.54 1.94
CA VAL A 239 -9.73 -10.91 2.81
C VAL A 239 -10.25 -10.55 4.20
N ARG A 240 -11.56 -10.31 4.38
CA ARG A 240 -12.11 -9.71 5.61
C ARG A 240 -11.69 -10.44 6.89
N ASP A 241 -11.80 -11.76 6.90
CA ASP A 241 -11.45 -12.57 8.08
C ASP A 241 -9.94 -12.75 8.29
N LYS A 242 -9.12 -12.20 7.39
CA LYS A 242 -7.66 -12.32 7.43
C LYS A 242 -6.97 -11.07 7.96
N VAL A 243 -7.71 -9.98 8.14
CA VAL A 243 -7.15 -8.69 8.51
C VAL A 243 -7.93 -8.03 9.64
N ASP A 244 -7.23 -7.30 10.47
CA ASP A 244 -7.83 -6.44 11.49
C ASP A 244 -8.43 -5.17 10.86
N VAL A 245 -7.77 -4.61 9.82
CA VAL A 245 -8.18 -3.38 9.14
C VAL A 245 -8.29 -3.61 7.64
N LEU A 246 -9.47 -3.36 7.09
CA LEU A 246 -9.75 -3.39 5.65
C LEU A 246 -9.99 -1.98 5.12
N ILE A 247 -9.10 -1.55 4.22
CA ILE A 247 -9.19 -0.26 3.51
C ILE A 247 -9.72 -0.53 2.10
N VAL A 248 -10.64 0.30 1.62
CA VAL A 248 -11.05 0.32 0.21
C VAL A 248 -10.81 1.70 -0.37
N ALA A 249 -9.95 1.79 -1.38
CA ALA A 249 -9.75 3.00 -2.15
C ALA A 249 -10.69 3.01 -3.36
N MET A 250 -11.45 4.10 -3.53
CA MET A 250 -12.39 4.29 -4.62
C MET A 250 -11.98 5.49 -5.47
N HIS A 251 -11.99 5.31 -6.79
CA HIS A 251 -11.82 6.39 -7.75
C HIS A 251 -13.17 6.58 -8.48
N TRP A 252 -13.93 7.58 -8.06
CA TRP A 252 -15.37 7.72 -8.33
C TRP A 252 -15.85 9.15 -8.44
N GLY A 253 -17.14 9.33 -8.70
CA GLY A 253 -17.83 10.63 -8.62
C GLY A 253 -17.64 11.49 -9.88
N ILE A 254 -17.75 12.78 -9.70
CA ILE A 254 -17.69 13.77 -10.78
C ILE A 254 -16.64 14.82 -10.45
N GLU A 255 -15.74 15.08 -11.42
CA GLU A 255 -14.71 16.11 -11.27
C GLU A 255 -15.29 17.46 -10.85
N TYR A 256 -14.63 18.08 -9.87
CA TYR A 256 -14.88 19.44 -9.40
C TYR A 256 -16.25 19.66 -8.72
N ILE A 257 -16.90 18.60 -8.30
CA ILE A 257 -18.13 18.67 -7.48
C ILE A 257 -17.76 18.38 -6.02
N ASN A 258 -18.08 19.31 -5.11
CA ASN A 258 -17.69 19.27 -3.70
C ASN A 258 -18.60 18.45 -2.78
N MET A 259 -19.62 17.82 -3.33
CA MET A 259 -20.53 16.92 -2.60
C MET A 259 -20.64 15.60 -3.33
N PRO A 260 -20.63 14.48 -2.59
CA PRO A 260 -20.79 13.17 -3.20
C PRO A 260 -22.16 13.05 -3.86
N ASN A 261 -22.18 12.45 -5.06
CA ASN A 261 -23.41 12.11 -5.76
C ASN A 261 -24.09 10.87 -5.16
N ASP A 262 -25.21 10.45 -5.70
CA ASP A 262 -25.97 9.32 -5.15
C ASP A 262 -25.25 7.98 -5.40
N GLU A 263 -24.52 7.81 -6.52
CA GLU A 263 -23.71 6.62 -6.79
C GLU A 263 -22.58 6.47 -5.74
N GLU A 264 -21.85 7.55 -5.42
CA GLU A 264 -20.81 7.54 -4.40
C GLU A 264 -21.37 7.14 -3.03
N LYS A 265 -22.56 7.65 -2.66
CA LYS A 265 -23.22 7.31 -1.39
C LYS A 265 -23.68 5.84 -1.35
N GLU A 266 -24.32 5.35 -2.42
CA GLU A 266 -24.75 3.95 -2.52
C GLU A 266 -23.58 2.99 -2.43
N ILE A 267 -22.46 3.28 -3.10
CA ILE A 267 -21.24 2.48 -3.02
C ILE A 267 -20.66 2.51 -1.60
N ALA A 268 -20.60 3.68 -0.96
CA ALA A 268 -20.08 3.80 0.40
C ALA A 268 -20.92 3.01 1.41
N GLU A 269 -22.25 3.11 1.33
CA GLU A 269 -23.17 2.33 2.14
C GLU A 269 -23.00 0.82 1.92
N TYR A 270 -22.85 0.42 0.66
CA TYR A 270 -22.62 -0.99 0.32
C TYR A 270 -21.30 -1.51 0.89
N LEU A 271 -20.20 -0.77 0.74
CA LEU A 271 -18.91 -1.15 1.32
C LEU A 271 -18.97 -1.25 2.84
N SER A 272 -19.66 -0.32 3.49
CA SER A 272 -19.92 -0.36 4.94
C SER A 272 -20.70 -1.63 5.34
N SER A 273 -21.72 -2.00 4.58
CA SER A 273 -22.50 -3.22 4.84
C SER A 273 -21.70 -4.52 4.71
N LEU A 274 -20.56 -4.49 3.99
CA LEU A 274 -19.62 -5.61 3.85
C LEU A 274 -18.51 -5.61 4.90
N GLY A 275 -18.53 -4.68 5.86
CA GLY A 275 -17.56 -4.62 6.96
C GLY A 275 -16.23 -3.99 6.57
N VAL A 276 -16.20 -3.08 5.61
CA VAL A 276 -15.04 -2.23 5.33
C VAL A 276 -14.84 -1.23 6.44
N ASP A 277 -13.62 -1.07 6.94
CA ASP A 277 -13.34 -0.16 8.05
C ASP A 277 -13.13 1.29 7.57
N ILE A 278 -12.41 1.45 6.45
CA ILE A 278 -12.03 2.76 5.91
C ILE A 278 -12.24 2.79 4.39
N VAL A 279 -12.96 3.79 3.91
CA VAL A 279 -13.10 4.10 2.48
C VAL A 279 -12.39 5.40 2.17
N ILE A 280 -11.49 5.39 1.16
CA ILE A 280 -10.74 6.57 0.72
C ILE A 280 -11.10 6.86 -0.74
N GLY A 281 -11.85 7.94 -0.95
CA GLY A 281 -12.30 8.39 -2.27
C GLY A 281 -11.31 9.34 -2.95
N ASN A 282 -11.26 9.26 -4.27
CA ASN A 282 -10.38 10.00 -5.17
C ASN A 282 -11.15 10.36 -6.46
N HIS A 283 -10.61 11.19 -7.35
CA HIS A 283 -11.14 11.63 -8.64
C HIS A 283 -11.80 13.01 -8.65
N PRO A 284 -12.61 13.47 -7.67
CA PRO A 284 -13.22 14.79 -7.77
C PRO A 284 -12.21 15.96 -7.85
N HIS A 285 -10.94 15.73 -7.48
CA HIS A 285 -9.84 16.70 -7.47
C HIS A 285 -10.07 17.93 -6.57
N ILE A 286 -11.15 17.93 -5.83
CA ILE A 286 -11.47 18.90 -4.79
C ILE A 286 -11.97 18.16 -3.55
N LEU A 287 -11.96 18.83 -2.41
CA LEU A 287 -12.40 18.23 -1.16
C LEU A 287 -13.90 17.92 -1.17
N GLN A 288 -14.24 16.72 -0.74
CA GLN A 288 -15.59 16.30 -0.38
C GLN A 288 -15.62 15.90 1.11
N PRO A 289 -16.82 15.78 1.71
CA PRO A 289 -16.96 15.47 3.14
C PRO A 289 -16.27 14.18 3.57
N ILE A 290 -15.86 14.17 4.83
CA ILE A 290 -15.52 12.95 5.56
C ILE A 290 -16.69 12.65 6.50
N THR A 291 -17.15 11.41 6.54
CA THR A 291 -18.29 10.98 7.35
C THR A 291 -18.08 9.59 7.93
N LYS A 292 -18.98 9.18 8.81
CA LYS A 292 -19.05 7.82 9.32
C LYS A 292 -20.38 7.19 8.88
N ILE A 293 -20.34 5.99 8.28
CA ILE A 293 -21.51 5.20 7.89
C ILE A 293 -21.41 3.87 8.67
N GLY A 294 -22.32 3.66 9.64
CA GLY A 294 -22.14 2.58 10.57
C GLY A 294 -20.81 2.74 11.33
N ASP A 295 -19.93 1.75 11.25
CA ASP A 295 -18.58 1.82 11.82
C ASP A 295 -17.50 2.22 10.80
N THR A 296 -17.85 2.35 9.53
CA THR A 296 -16.94 2.70 8.44
C THR A 296 -16.66 4.19 8.39
N ILE A 297 -15.39 4.57 8.35
CA ILE A 297 -14.97 5.94 8.05
C ILE A 297 -14.91 6.11 6.53
N VAL A 298 -15.63 7.09 6.00
CA VAL A 298 -15.72 7.39 4.56
C VAL A 298 -15.16 8.78 4.29
N MET A 299 -14.05 8.84 3.58
CA MET A 299 -13.44 10.06 3.04
C MET A 299 -13.84 10.13 1.56
N TYR A 300 -14.84 10.93 1.18
CA TYR A 300 -15.36 10.93 -0.19
C TYR A 300 -14.36 11.46 -1.22
N SER A 301 -13.60 12.51 -0.89
CA SER A 301 -12.45 12.97 -1.68
C SER A 301 -11.51 13.82 -0.83
N LEU A 302 -10.20 13.56 -0.98
CA LEU A 302 -9.14 14.32 -0.33
C LEU A 302 -8.53 15.39 -1.24
N GLY A 303 -9.10 15.61 -2.43
CA GLY A 303 -8.61 16.57 -3.41
C GLY A 303 -7.31 16.15 -4.08
N ASN A 304 -6.57 17.12 -4.61
CA ASN A 304 -5.26 16.88 -5.22
C ASN A 304 -4.15 16.87 -4.16
N PHE A 305 -3.26 15.88 -4.22
CA PHE A 305 -2.00 15.92 -3.48
C PHE A 305 -0.90 16.60 -4.31
N ILE A 306 -0.71 16.16 -5.56
CA ILE A 306 0.17 16.81 -6.54
C ILE A 306 -0.55 16.83 -7.88
N SER A 307 -0.81 18.04 -8.41
CA SER A 307 -1.45 18.24 -9.70
C SER A 307 -1.05 19.57 -10.30
N ASN A 308 -1.24 19.75 -11.61
CA ASN A 308 -1.15 21.05 -12.28
C ASN A 308 -2.52 21.49 -12.84
N GLN A 309 -3.57 21.15 -12.15
CA GLN A 309 -4.91 21.65 -12.46
C GLN A 309 -5.08 23.06 -11.85
N PHE A 310 -4.81 24.09 -12.65
CA PHE A 310 -5.08 25.46 -12.22
C PHE A 310 -6.56 25.78 -12.39
N GLY A 311 -7.09 26.60 -11.49
CA GLY A 311 -8.34 27.28 -11.72
C GLY A 311 -8.22 28.06 -13.03
N GLY A 312 -9.12 27.80 -14.00
CA GLY A 312 -9.18 28.56 -15.24
C GLY A 312 -9.36 30.06 -14.98
N SER A 313 -9.61 30.86 -16.01
CA SER A 313 -9.81 32.33 -15.91
C SER A 313 -10.85 32.78 -14.86
N ASN A 314 -11.66 31.88 -14.33
CA ASN A 314 -12.65 32.09 -13.28
C ASN A 314 -12.18 31.67 -11.88
N GLY A 315 -10.89 31.26 -11.69
CA GLY A 315 -10.25 31.13 -10.39
C GLY A 315 -10.84 30.08 -9.47
N ASP A 316 -11.13 28.86 -9.97
CA ASP A 316 -11.51 27.75 -9.07
C ASP A 316 -10.29 27.25 -8.29
N TRP A 317 -10.02 27.90 -7.16
CA TRP A 317 -8.91 27.59 -6.26
C TRP A 317 -9.08 26.27 -5.50
N ASN A 318 -10.28 25.68 -5.50
CA ASN A 318 -10.57 24.45 -4.78
C ASN A 318 -9.66 23.29 -5.25
N LYS A 319 -9.24 23.28 -6.52
CA LYS A 319 -8.32 22.30 -7.10
C LYS A 319 -6.89 22.36 -6.55
N LEU A 320 -6.54 23.47 -5.89
CA LEU A 320 -5.23 23.68 -5.26
C LEU A 320 -5.23 23.32 -3.77
N ILE A 321 -6.38 22.87 -3.25
CA ILE A 321 -6.53 22.49 -1.85
C ILE A 321 -6.63 20.97 -1.79
N GLY A 322 -5.64 20.35 -1.17
CA GLY A 322 -5.66 18.95 -0.79
C GLY A 322 -5.73 18.80 0.73
N PHE A 323 -6.16 17.65 1.19
CA PHE A 323 -6.22 17.32 2.61
C PHE A 323 -5.34 16.10 2.92
N MET A 324 -4.65 16.16 4.04
CA MET A 324 -3.91 15.04 4.62
C MET A 324 -4.72 14.53 5.81
N ALA A 325 -5.63 13.59 5.56
CA ALA A 325 -6.46 13.01 6.62
C ALA A 325 -5.64 12.08 7.49
N THR A 326 -5.82 12.19 8.81
CA THR A 326 -5.11 11.35 9.79
C THR A 326 -6.09 10.55 10.64
N LEU A 327 -5.66 9.37 11.09
CA LEU A 327 -6.49 8.48 11.90
C LEU A 327 -5.62 7.62 12.81
N ASP A 328 -5.98 7.53 14.08
CA ASP A 328 -5.40 6.58 15.02
C ASP A 328 -6.23 5.29 15.01
N ILE A 329 -5.57 4.16 14.85
CA ILE A 329 -6.15 2.82 14.84
C ILE A 329 -5.65 2.08 16.07
N THR A 330 -6.56 1.60 16.92
CA THR A 330 -6.22 0.87 18.13
C THR A 330 -6.89 -0.51 18.12
N LYS A 331 -6.07 -1.55 18.32
CA LYS A 331 -6.50 -2.93 18.55
C LYS A 331 -6.33 -3.26 20.01
N THR A 332 -7.42 -3.59 20.68
CA THR A 332 -7.41 -4.07 22.06
C THR A 332 -7.76 -5.55 22.07
N VAL A 333 -6.89 -6.36 22.68
CA VAL A 333 -7.15 -7.78 22.93
C VAL A 333 -7.42 -7.96 24.41
N SER A 334 -8.64 -8.34 24.77
CA SER A 334 -9.06 -8.54 26.15
C SER A 334 -8.37 -9.75 26.78
N LYS A 335 -8.52 -9.91 28.09
CA LYS A 335 -8.03 -11.09 28.83
C LYS A 335 -8.64 -12.41 28.31
N ASP A 336 -9.84 -12.33 27.72
CA ASP A 336 -10.58 -13.46 27.19
C ASP A 336 -10.31 -13.67 25.68
N ASN A 337 -9.31 -12.96 25.11
CA ASN A 337 -8.92 -12.95 23.71
C ASN A 337 -9.98 -12.34 22.75
N GLU A 338 -10.90 -11.55 23.27
CA GLU A 338 -11.81 -10.78 22.43
C GLU A 338 -11.05 -9.61 21.81
N VAL A 339 -11.19 -9.40 20.50
CA VAL A 339 -10.55 -8.31 19.76
C VAL A 339 -11.56 -7.19 19.55
N ASN A 340 -11.16 -5.99 19.91
CA ASN A 340 -11.90 -4.76 19.62
C ASN A 340 -11.02 -3.79 18.85
N MET A 341 -11.56 -3.23 17.76
CA MET A 341 -10.91 -2.21 16.94
C MET A 341 -11.57 -0.86 17.16
N THR A 342 -10.77 0.18 17.40
CA THR A 342 -11.28 1.57 17.42
C THR A 342 -10.50 2.45 16.44
N PHE A 343 -11.21 3.46 15.92
CA PHE A 343 -10.73 4.41 14.92
C PHE A 343 -11.03 5.81 15.44
N ASP A 344 -9.99 6.49 15.92
CA ASP A 344 -10.12 7.74 16.68
C ASP A 344 -9.24 8.85 16.08
N ASN A 345 -9.37 10.08 16.61
CA ASN A 345 -8.52 11.21 16.25
C ASN A 345 -8.48 11.49 14.74
N LEU A 346 -9.64 11.40 14.09
CA LEU A 346 -9.78 11.82 12.70
C LEU A 346 -9.51 13.34 12.62
N GLY A 347 -8.46 13.72 11.88
CA GLY A 347 -7.99 15.09 11.79
C GLY A 347 -7.41 15.43 10.42
#